data_bc61604e7793504a8896752d054a00ad
#
_entry.id   bc61604e7793504a8896752d054a00ad
#
_cell.length_a   1.000
_cell.length_b   1.000
_cell.length_c   1.000
_cell.angle_alpha   90.00
_cell.angle_beta   90.00
_cell.angle_gamma   90.00
#
_symmetry.space_group_name_H-M   'P 1'
#
loop_
_entity.id
_entity.type
_entity.pdbx_description
1 polymer ?
#
loop_
_entity_poly.entity_id
_entity_poly.type
_entity_poly.pdbx_seq_one_letter_code
_entity_poly.pdbx_strand_id
1 'polypeptide(L)'
;MKHVKKRNSSKLKYFFEEGTVYLFYVINSLIIFCTITVLFAVIFRALPDGIIKWKDAYVGASCTAVLFMIGKFLISFYLGSSTIGSIYGAAGSVIIILVWVYYSAIILYFGAEFTKVYAKMYGGSIEPNEYSVAIKKEIFEVKEPEKL
;
A
#
# COMPACT_ATOMS: atom_id res chain seq x y z
N MET A 1 23.55 -7.02 51.69
CA MET A 1 23.63 -6.02 50.59
C MET A 1 23.85 -6.61 49.19
N LYS A 2 24.32 -7.84 49.00
CA LYS A 2 24.57 -8.47 47.70
C LYS A 2 23.32 -8.94 46.93
N HIS A 3 22.22 -9.25 47.61
CA HIS A 3 21.01 -9.78 46.95
C HIS A 3 20.11 -8.74 46.26
N VAL A 4 20.15 -7.48 46.68
CA VAL A 4 19.36 -6.38 46.06
C VAL A 4 19.95 -5.97 44.72
N LYS A 5 21.26 -5.95 44.59
CA LYS A 5 21.98 -5.56 43.35
C LYS A 5 21.76 -6.55 42.21
N LYS A 6 21.63 -7.87 42.53
CA LYS A 6 21.42 -8.91 41.52
C LYS A 6 19.99 -8.88 40.95
N ARG A 7 19.00 -8.45 41.76
CA ARG A 7 17.58 -8.36 41.35
C ARG A 7 17.30 -7.17 40.44
N ASN A 8 18.03 -6.05 40.63
CA ASN A 8 17.91 -4.88 39.75
C ASN A 8 18.57 -5.11 38.38
N SER A 9 19.71 -5.80 38.35
CA SER A 9 20.40 -6.08 37.07
C SER A 9 19.63 -7.08 36.18
N SER A 10 18.87 -8.02 36.77
CA SER A 10 18.02 -8.92 35.99
C SER A 10 16.82 -8.20 35.41
N LYS A 11 16.15 -7.32 36.15
CA LYS A 11 15.04 -6.52 35.64
C LYS A 11 15.47 -5.58 34.52
N LEU A 12 16.64 -4.93 34.69
CA LEU A 12 17.19 -4.09 33.64
C LEU A 12 17.52 -4.88 32.37
N LYS A 13 18.06 -6.09 32.49
CA LYS A 13 18.29 -6.97 31.33
C LYS A 13 17.00 -7.31 30.60
N TYR A 14 15.92 -7.66 31.28
CA TYR A 14 14.62 -7.92 30.66
C TYR A 14 14.07 -6.70 29.93
N PHE A 15 14.15 -5.52 30.53
CA PHE A 15 13.70 -4.28 29.87
C PHE A 15 14.54 -3.93 28.63
N PHE A 16 15.85 -4.14 28.66
CA PHE A 16 16.72 -3.91 27.51
C PHE A 16 16.51 -4.97 26.41
N GLU A 17 16.27 -6.22 26.79
CA GLU A 17 16.04 -7.31 25.85
C GLU A 17 14.70 -7.15 25.14
N GLU A 18 13.61 -6.86 25.85
CA GLU A 18 12.32 -6.55 25.24
C GLU A 18 12.35 -5.28 24.38
N GLY A 19 12.92 -4.19 24.87
CA GLY A 19 13.06 -2.94 24.12
C GLY A 19 13.84 -3.10 22.83
N THR A 20 14.90 -3.92 22.86
CA THR A 20 15.72 -4.22 21.68
C THR A 20 14.92 -5.01 20.65
N VAL A 21 14.12 -5.99 21.04
CA VAL A 21 13.26 -6.77 20.14
C VAL A 21 12.23 -5.88 19.47
N TYR A 22 11.56 -4.99 20.22
CA TYR A 22 10.61 -4.04 19.65
C TYR A 22 11.27 -3.07 18.66
N LEU A 23 12.47 -2.60 18.98
CA LEU A 23 13.24 -1.71 18.10
C LEU A 23 13.55 -2.39 16.77
N PHE A 24 14.05 -3.63 16.80
CA PHE A 24 14.29 -4.41 15.58
C PHE A 24 13.03 -4.66 14.78
N TYR A 25 11.90 -4.93 15.44
CA TYR A 25 10.62 -5.12 14.77
C TYR A 25 10.14 -3.86 14.05
N VAL A 26 10.25 -2.70 14.71
CA VAL A 26 9.90 -1.40 14.13
C VAL A 26 10.80 -1.05 12.94
N ILE A 27 12.12 -1.23 13.09
CA ILE A 27 13.08 -0.98 12.01
C ILE A 27 12.77 -1.87 10.81
N ASN A 28 12.57 -3.17 11.03
CA ASN A 28 12.21 -4.10 9.96
C ASN A 28 10.92 -3.70 9.25
N SER A 29 9.89 -3.31 10.01
CA SER A 29 8.61 -2.84 9.46
C SER A 29 8.78 -1.57 8.63
N LEU A 30 9.62 -0.63 9.07
CA LEU A 30 9.92 0.59 8.31
C LEU A 30 10.67 0.30 7.01
N ILE A 31 11.64 -0.61 7.03
CA ILE A 31 12.37 -1.02 5.82
C ILE A 31 11.40 -1.61 4.80
N ILE A 32 10.52 -2.52 5.24
CA ILE A 32 9.49 -3.13 4.39
C ILE A 32 8.57 -2.05 3.81
N PHE A 33 8.09 -1.13 4.65
CA PHE A 33 7.22 -0.02 4.23
C PHE A 33 7.90 0.86 3.18
N CYS A 34 9.14 1.28 3.42
CA CYS A 34 9.90 2.08 2.45
C CYS A 34 10.09 1.34 1.12
N THR A 35 10.44 0.06 1.17
CA THR A 35 10.64 -0.75 -0.03
C THR A 35 9.36 -0.85 -0.86
N ILE A 36 8.22 -1.13 -0.22
CA ILE A 36 6.91 -1.23 -0.87
C ILE A 36 6.49 0.13 -1.43
N THR A 37 6.73 1.23 -0.69
CA THR A 37 6.41 2.58 -1.15
C THR A 37 7.20 2.95 -2.39
N VAL A 38 8.50 2.65 -2.43
CA VAL A 38 9.34 2.90 -3.62
C VAL A 38 8.86 2.09 -4.81
N LEU A 39 8.55 0.80 -4.62
CA LEU A 39 7.99 -0.04 -5.68
C LEU A 39 6.70 0.54 -6.26
N PHE A 40 5.74 0.90 -5.42
CA PHE A 40 4.48 1.49 -5.88
C PHE A 40 4.71 2.86 -6.53
N ALA A 41 5.62 3.69 -6.01
CA ALA A 41 5.93 4.99 -6.60
C ALA A 41 6.46 4.85 -8.03
N VAL A 42 7.33 3.87 -8.28
CA VAL A 42 7.83 3.55 -9.63
C VAL A 42 6.70 3.08 -10.53
N ILE A 43 5.86 2.16 -10.05
CA ILE A 43 4.73 1.62 -10.81
C ILE A 43 3.74 2.75 -11.17
N PHE A 44 3.34 3.57 -10.19
CA PHE A 44 2.37 4.64 -10.39
C PHE A 44 2.89 5.79 -11.25
N ARG A 45 4.19 5.90 -11.38
CA ARG A 45 4.79 6.83 -12.33
C ARG A 45 4.89 6.25 -13.76
N ALA A 46 5.12 4.94 -13.86
CA ALA A 46 5.31 4.28 -15.15
C ALA A 46 3.99 3.93 -15.86
N LEU A 47 2.92 3.68 -15.09
CA LEU A 47 1.64 3.21 -15.64
C LEU A 47 0.78 4.28 -16.34
N PRO A 48 0.66 5.55 -15.86
CA PRO A 48 -0.21 6.53 -16.51
C PRO A 48 0.38 7.05 -17.82
N ASP A 49 -0.51 7.33 -18.78
CA ASP A 49 -0.18 8.00 -20.06
C ASP A 49 0.21 9.49 -19.89
N GLY A 50 0.29 9.98 -18.65
CA GLY A 50 0.65 11.35 -18.29
C GLY A 50 1.81 11.41 -17.30
N ILE A 51 2.62 12.48 -17.39
CA ILE A 51 3.76 12.70 -16.49
C ILE A 51 3.26 13.15 -15.12
N ILE A 52 3.25 12.23 -14.16
CA ILE A 52 2.96 12.53 -12.76
C ILE A 52 4.25 12.99 -12.06
N LYS A 53 4.17 14.08 -11.30
CA LYS A 53 5.30 14.56 -10.49
C LYS A 53 5.68 13.52 -9.42
N TRP A 54 6.97 13.38 -9.16
CA TRP A 54 7.47 12.45 -8.15
C TRP A 54 6.81 12.61 -6.78
N LYS A 55 6.51 13.85 -6.38
CA LYS A 55 5.85 14.15 -5.10
C LYS A 55 4.48 13.52 -5.00
N ASP A 56 3.68 13.60 -6.06
CA ASP A 56 2.32 13.08 -6.10
C ASP A 56 2.31 11.55 -6.16
N ALA A 57 3.26 10.97 -6.90
CA ALA A 57 3.48 9.52 -6.94
C ALA A 57 3.85 8.96 -5.56
N TYR A 58 4.71 9.65 -4.80
CA TYR A 58 5.07 9.21 -3.44
C TYR A 58 3.90 9.29 -2.47
N VAL A 59 3.04 10.29 -2.55
CA VAL A 59 1.84 10.39 -1.70
C VAL A 59 0.90 9.23 -1.97
N GLY A 60 0.61 8.96 -3.23
CA GLY A 60 -0.24 7.83 -3.61
C GLY A 60 0.37 6.48 -3.24
N ALA A 61 1.66 6.30 -3.48
CA ALA A 61 2.40 5.09 -3.12
C ALA A 61 2.42 4.84 -1.61
N SER A 62 2.60 5.89 -0.79
CA SER A 62 2.57 5.78 0.67
C SER A 62 1.20 5.34 1.17
N CYS A 63 0.12 5.94 0.66
CA CYS A 63 -1.24 5.53 0.98
C CYS A 63 -1.48 4.06 0.62
N THR A 64 -1.07 3.66 -0.57
CA THR A 64 -1.17 2.28 -1.06
C THR A 64 -0.36 1.30 -0.22
N ALA A 65 0.86 1.68 0.18
CA ALA A 65 1.71 0.87 1.04
C ALA A 65 1.09 0.65 2.43
N VAL A 66 0.43 1.65 3.01
CA VAL A 66 -0.33 1.51 4.26
C VAL A 66 -1.46 0.49 4.10
N LEU A 67 -2.27 0.62 3.04
CA LEU A 67 -3.34 -0.34 2.75
C LEU A 67 -2.78 -1.75 2.57
N PHE A 68 -1.67 -1.89 1.84
CA PHE A 68 -1.01 -3.17 1.64
C PHE A 68 -0.54 -3.81 2.95
N MET A 69 0.03 -3.03 3.87
CA MET A 69 0.44 -3.53 5.19
C MET A 69 -0.76 -3.97 6.04
N ILE A 70 -1.86 -3.20 6.00
CA ILE A 70 -3.10 -3.57 6.69
C ILE A 70 -3.63 -4.90 6.15
N GLY A 71 -3.70 -5.06 4.84
CA GLY A 71 -4.17 -6.31 4.24
C GLY A 71 -3.26 -7.50 4.51
N LYS A 72 -1.95 -7.31 4.47
CA LYS A 72 -0.99 -8.33 4.89
C LYS A 72 -1.28 -8.79 6.32
N PHE A 73 -1.52 -7.85 7.24
CA PHE A 73 -1.85 -8.18 8.62
C PHE A 73 -3.17 -8.93 8.74
N LEU A 74 -4.24 -8.47 8.08
CA LEU A 74 -5.55 -9.10 8.10
C LEU A 74 -5.51 -10.53 7.52
N ILE A 75 -4.86 -10.71 6.38
CA ILE A 75 -4.72 -12.01 5.74
C ILE A 75 -3.90 -12.94 6.63
N SER A 76 -2.79 -12.49 7.20
CA SER A 76 -1.97 -13.27 8.12
C SER A 76 -2.72 -13.67 9.38
N PHE A 77 -3.52 -12.77 9.95
CA PHE A 77 -4.35 -13.02 11.11
C PHE A 77 -5.44 -14.06 10.81
N TYR A 78 -6.15 -13.89 9.70
CA TYR A 78 -7.18 -14.80 9.25
C TYR A 78 -6.62 -16.22 9.02
N LEU A 79 -5.48 -16.32 8.37
CA LEU A 79 -4.83 -17.59 8.08
C LEU A 79 -4.29 -18.27 9.34
N GLY A 80 -3.72 -17.49 10.27
CA GLY A 80 -3.24 -18.02 11.54
C GLY A 80 -4.34 -18.57 12.45
N SER A 81 -5.56 -18.05 12.31
CA SER A 81 -6.74 -18.51 13.08
C SER A 81 -7.62 -19.53 12.36
N SER A 82 -7.41 -19.73 11.05
CA SER A 82 -8.25 -20.61 10.25
C SER A 82 -7.70 -22.05 10.15
N THR A 83 -8.61 -23.01 10.12
CA THR A 83 -8.29 -24.43 9.90
C THR A 83 -8.19 -24.78 8.41
N ILE A 84 -8.09 -23.80 7.52
CA ILE A 84 -8.05 -24.00 6.06
C ILE A 84 -6.91 -24.93 5.67
N GLY A 85 -5.73 -24.74 6.24
CA GLY A 85 -4.58 -25.60 5.98
C GLY A 85 -4.77 -27.05 6.44
N SER A 86 -5.51 -27.30 7.52
CA SER A 86 -5.76 -28.64 8.02
C SER A 86 -6.88 -29.37 7.27
N ILE A 87 -7.90 -28.65 6.80
CA ILE A 87 -9.05 -29.24 6.08
C ILE A 87 -8.71 -29.47 4.60
N TYR A 88 -8.09 -28.50 3.95
CA TYR A 88 -7.83 -28.54 2.50
C TYR A 88 -6.40 -28.95 2.14
N GLY A 89 -5.49 -29.11 3.12
CA GLY A 89 -4.11 -29.51 2.87
C GLY A 89 -3.41 -28.60 1.85
N ALA A 90 -2.79 -29.19 0.83
CA ALA A 90 -2.11 -28.46 -0.24
C ALA A 90 -3.04 -27.55 -1.07
N ALA A 91 -4.32 -27.88 -1.22
CA ALA A 91 -5.29 -27.04 -1.93
C ALA A 91 -5.56 -25.72 -1.19
N GLY A 92 -5.42 -25.70 0.15
CA GLY A 92 -5.53 -24.48 0.94
C GLY A 92 -4.52 -23.40 0.54
N SER A 93 -3.29 -23.79 0.15
CA SER A 93 -2.26 -22.83 -0.29
C SER A 93 -2.64 -22.13 -1.59
N VAL A 94 -3.32 -22.81 -2.51
CA VAL A 94 -3.81 -22.23 -3.76
C VAL A 94 -4.87 -21.15 -3.48
N ILE A 95 -5.80 -21.44 -2.57
CA ILE A 95 -6.83 -20.46 -2.16
C ILE A 95 -6.17 -19.20 -1.57
N ILE A 96 -5.17 -19.37 -0.72
CA ILE A 96 -4.43 -18.28 -0.10
C ILE A 96 -3.75 -17.40 -1.17
N ILE A 97 -3.09 -18.04 -2.13
CA ILE A 97 -2.42 -17.32 -3.23
C ILE A 97 -3.44 -16.55 -4.07
N LEU A 98 -4.58 -17.14 -4.40
CA LEU A 98 -5.64 -16.47 -5.16
C LEU A 98 -6.19 -15.24 -4.42
N VAL A 99 -6.48 -15.37 -3.12
CA VAL A 99 -6.93 -14.26 -2.29
C VAL A 99 -5.87 -13.16 -2.25
N TRP A 100 -4.60 -13.53 -2.10
CA TRP A 100 -3.49 -12.58 -2.08
C TRP A 100 -3.34 -11.82 -3.40
N VAL A 101 -3.38 -12.52 -4.53
CA VAL A 101 -3.29 -11.92 -5.87
C VAL A 101 -4.46 -10.97 -6.12
N TYR A 102 -5.69 -11.42 -5.81
CA TYR A 102 -6.89 -10.60 -5.95
C TYR A 102 -6.82 -9.32 -5.12
N TYR A 103 -6.46 -9.46 -3.85
CA TYR A 103 -6.30 -8.33 -2.95
C TYR A 103 -5.23 -7.34 -3.44
N SER A 104 -4.08 -7.86 -3.86
CA SER A 104 -2.98 -7.03 -4.38
C SER A 104 -3.38 -6.26 -5.64
N ALA A 105 -4.15 -6.89 -6.54
CA ALA A 105 -4.66 -6.24 -7.74
C ALA A 105 -5.62 -5.09 -7.42
N ILE A 106 -6.54 -5.28 -6.46
CA ILE A 106 -7.47 -4.23 -6.03
C ILE A 106 -6.72 -3.04 -5.44
N ILE A 107 -5.75 -3.29 -4.56
CA ILE A 107 -4.96 -2.22 -3.93
C ILE A 107 -4.14 -1.46 -4.97
N LEU A 108 -3.54 -2.16 -5.91
CA LEU A 108 -2.74 -1.55 -6.98
C LEU A 108 -3.63 -0.64 -7.84
N TYR A 109 -4.80 -1.11 -8.24
CA TYR A 109 -5.75 -0.32 -9.03
C TYR A 109 -6.25 0.91 -8.25
N PHE A 110 -6.66 0.70 -7.00
CA PHE A 110 -7.10 1.78 -6.13
C PHE A 110 -5.99 2.83 -5.92
N GLY A 111 -4.77 2.39 -5.66
CA GLY A 111 -3.63 3.26 -5.46
C GLY A 111 -3.26 4.07 -6.70
N ALA A 112 -3.34 3.47 -7.88
CA ALA A 112 -3.12 4.16 -9.14
C ALA A 112 -4.17 5.26 -9.37
N GLU A 113 -5.46 4.96 -9.16
CA GLU A 113 -6.53 5.94 -9.32
C GLU A 113 -6.45 7.03 -8.26
N PHE A 114 -6.15 6.68 -7.00
CA PHE A 114 -5.93 7.65 -5.94
C PHE A 114 -4.78 8.61 -6.29
N THR A 115 -3.66 8.09 -6.78
CA THR A 115 -2.50 8.90 -7.20
C THR A 115 -2.88 9.86 -8.30
N LYS A 116 -3.63 9.42 -9.30
CA LYS A 116 -4.11 10.22 -10.41
C LYS A 116 -5.05 11.34 -9.97
N VAL A 117 -6.02 11.02 -9.10
CA VAL A 117 -6.95 12.00 -8.53
C VAL A 117 -6.20 13.02 -7.69
N TYR A 118 -5.28 12.58 -6.84
CA TYR A 118 -4.47 13.44 -6.01
C TYR A 118 -3.60 14.40 -6.85
N ALA A 119 -2.91 13.88 -7.87
CA ALA A 119 -2.11 14.68 -8.79
C ALA A 119 -2.95 15.73 -9.52
N LYS A 120 -4.19 15.39 -9.90
CA LYS A 120 -5.13 16.32 -10.56
C LYS A 120 -5.64 17.41 -9.62
N MET A 121 -5.85 17.09 -8.34
CA MET A 121 -6.40 18.06 -7.36
C MET A 121 -5.33 18.98 -6.78
N TYR A 122 -4.13 18.49 -6.53
CA TYR A 122 -3.08 19.19 -5.78
C TYR A 122 -1.78 19.37 -6.57
N GLY A 123 -1.52 18.54 -7.57
CA GLY A 123 -0.24 18.50 -8.29
C GLY A 123 -0.12 19.49 -9.46
N GLY A 124 -1.20 20.18 -9.82
CA GLY A 124 -1.29 20.93 -11.07
C GLY A 124 -1.56 20.01 -12.28
N SER A 125 -1.84 20.56 -13.45
CA SER A 125 -2.22 19.79 -14.63
C SER A 125 -1.25 18.64 -14.92
N ILE A 126 -1.80 17.45 -15.13
CA ILE A 126 -1.06 16.31 -15.68
C ILE A 126 -0.68 16.72 -17.11
N GLU A 127 0.62 16.89 -17.37
CA GLU A 127 1.08 17.18 -18.71
C GLU A 127 0.96 15.90 -19.55
N PRO A 128 0.30 15.99 -20.73
CA PRO A 128 0.25 14.85 -21.64
C PRO A 128 1.66 14.45 -22.06
N ASN A 129 1.94 13.17 -22.17
CA ASN A 129 3.19 12.68 -22.70
C ASN A 129 3.30 13.06 -24.19
N GLU A 130 4.52 13.17 -24.74
CA GLU A 130 4.80 13.57 -26.15
C GLU A 130 3.95 12.82 -27.21
N TYR A 131 3.42 11.66 -26.85
CA TYR A 131 2.60 10.80 -27.70
C TYR A 131 1.09 10.85 -27.40
N SER A 132 0.65 11.62 -26.40
CA SER A 132 -0.78 11.72 -26.03
C SER A 132 -1.32 13.13 -26.26
N VAL A 133 -2.39 13.22 -27.04
CA VAL A 133 -3.10 14.47 -27.30
C VAL A 133 -4.16 14.67 -26.23
N ALA A 134 -4.15 15.82 -25.55
CA ALA A 134 -5.19 16.17 -24.59
C ALA A 134 -6.52 16.38 -25.33
N ILE A 135 -7.44 15.41 -25.22
CA ILE A 135 -8.79 15.56 -25.77
C ILE A 135 -9.63 16.34 -24.76
N LYS A 136 -9.91 17.61 -25.10
CA LYS A 136 -10.89 18.42 -24.39
C LYS A 136 -12.27 17.88 -24.77
N LYS A 137 -12.90 17.14 -23.88
CA LYS A 137 -14.26 16.65 -24.09
C LYS A 137 -15.22 17.83 -23.93
N GLU A 138 -15.50 18.54 -25.01
CA GLU A 138 -16.60 19.52 -25.05
C GLU A 138 -17.91 18.73 -25.16
N ILE A 139 -18.70 18.81 -24.09
CA ILE A 139 -20.06 18.28 -24.12
C ILE A 139 -20.90 19.32 -24.86
N PHE A 140 -21.15 19.08 -26.15
CA PHE A 140 -22.17 19.84 -26.87
C PHE A 140 -23.54 19.38 -26.35
N GLU A 141 -24.25 20.26 -25.65
CA GLU A 141 -25.72 20.09 -25.46
C GLU A 141 -26.36 20.19 -26.83
N VAL A 142 -26.84 19.06 -27.31
CA VAL A 142 -27.72 19.03 -28.48
C VAL A 142 -29.05 19.66 -28.06
N LYS A 143 -29.25 20.95 -28.41
CA LYS A 143 -30.53 21.60 -28.28
C LYS A 143 -31.51 20.82 -29.15
N GLU A 144 -32.51 20.19 -28.50
CA GLU A 144 -33.63 19.56 -29.22
C GLU A 144 -34.27 20.60 -30.17
N PRO A 145 -34.55 20.21 -31.43
CA PRO A 145 -35.24 21.12 -32.34
C PRO A 145 -36.65 21.38 -31.80
N GLU A 146 -36.94 22.66 -31.54
CA GLU A 146 -38.24 23.17 -31.17
C GLU A 146 -39.27 22.71 -32.20
N LYS A 147 -40.23 21.91 -31.75
CA LYS A 147 -41.34 21.44 -32.59
C LYS A 147 -42.21 22.64 -32.95
N LEU A 148 -42.22 22.98 -34.25
CA LEU A 148 -43.22 23.82 -34.88
C LEU A 148 -44.57 23.09 -34.95
#